data_46bbf1ac80996118a3a4dd9554deed11
#
_entry.id   46bbf1ac80996118a3a4dd9554deed11
#
_cell.length_a   1.000
_cell.length_b   1.000
_cell.length_c   1.000
_cell.angle_alpha   90.00
_cell.angle_beta   90.00
_cell.angle_gamma   90.00
#
_symmetry.space_group_name_H-M   'P 1'
#
loop_
_entity.id
_entity.type
_entity.pdbx_description
1 polymer ?
#
loop_
_entity_poly.entity_id
_entity_poly.type
_entity_poly.pdbx_seq_one_letter_code
_entity_poly.pdbx_strand_id
1 'polypeptide(L)'
;RPLIDVRDLSSIFIHFLKIDSRKVNKQIINIGYPENNFQVNELVKIVHQKLPDTKISYTGTQPDSRSYKVNFQRFQKIMPHIKQEWDIEKSVADLVSGLKKTNFSSDDFLSKRYARLTALKKHLKTKSLTKHLYWKRIF
;
A
#
# COMPACT_ATOMS: atom_id res chain seq x y z
N ARG A 1 10.53 -2.59 5.93
CA ARG A 1 9.35 -3.06 5.19
C ARG A 1 9.51 -2.74 3.72
N PRO A 2 9.28 -3.70 2.80
CA PRO A 2 9.23 -3.39 1.37
C PRO A 2 7.94 -2.65 1.05
N LEU A 3 8.04 -1.57 0.28
CA LEU A 3 6.90 -0.78 -0.17
C LEU A 3 6.97 -0.59 -1.69
N ILE A 4 5.81 -0.48 -2.31
CA ILE A 4 5.66 -0.11 -3.71
C ILE A 4 4.38 0.71 -3.88
N ASP A 5 4.43 1.75 -4.69
CA ASP A 5 3.24 2.51 -5.05
C ASP A 5 2.29 1.65 -5.90
N VAL A 6 1.00 1.78 -5.65
CA VAL A 6 -0.02 0.98 -6.35
C VAL A 6 -0.05 1.25 -7.85
N ARG A 7 0.37 2.44 -8.30
CA ARG A 7 0.44 2.81 -9.72
C ARG A 7 1.59 2.08 -10.42
N ASP A 8 2.76 2.03 -9.78
CA ASP A 8 3.89 1.23 -10.28
C ASP A 8 3.53 -0.25 -10.31
N LEU A 9 2.91 -0.76 -9.23
CA LEU A 9 2.47 -2.15 -9.17
C LEU A 9 1.46 -2.47 -10.28
N SER A 10 0.49 -1.60 -10.52
CA SER A 10 -0.51 -1.77 -11.58
C SER A 10 0.13 -1.77 -12.97
N SER A 11 1.06 -0.85 -13.22
CA SER A 11 1.83 -0.80 -14.47
C SER A 11 2.63 -2.10 -14.68
N ILE A 12 3.28 -2.60 -13.63
CA ILE A 12 4.03 -3.86 -13.69
C ILE A 12 3.11 -5.03 -14.01
N PHE A 13 1.91 -5.12 -13.43
CA PHE A 13 0.94 -6.15 -13.80
C PHE A 13 0.55 -6.11 -15.28
N ILE A 14 0.34 -4.92 -15.83
CA ILE A 14 0.05 -4.77 -17.27
C ILE A 14 1.22 -5.28 -18.11
N HIS A 15 2.46 -5.05 -17.69
CA HIS A 15 3.64 -5.58 -18.37
C HIS A 15 3.73 -7.11 -18.28
N PHE A 16 3.37 -7.69 -17.12
CA PHE A 16 3.33 -9.14 -16.94
C PHE A 16 2.31 -9.82 -17.88
N LEU A 17 1.20 -9.15 -18.21
CA LEU A 17 0.22 -9.69 -19.18
C LEU A 17 0.75 -9.71 -20.62
N LYS A 18 1.79 -8.93 -20.92
CA LYS A 18 2.37 -8.80 -22.28
C LYS A 18 3.66 -9.61 -22.46
N ILE A 19 4.24 -10.11 -21.38
CA ILE A 19 5.50 -10.87 -21.44
C ILE A 19 5.24 -12.31 -21.89
N ASP A 20 6.24 -12.93 -22.51
CA ASP A 20 6.20 -14.35 -22.83
C ASP A 20 5.94 -15.20 -21.59
N SER A 21 4.83 -15.94 -21.60
CA SER A 21 4.38 -16.77 -20.50
C SER A 21 5.44 -17.79 -20.04
N ARG A 22 6.29 -18.28 -20.95
CA ARG A 22 7.39 -19.20 -20.61
C ARG A 22 8.38 -18.63 -19.59
N LYS A 23 8.53 -17.29 -19.54
CA LYS A 23 9.43 -16.61 -18.61
C LYS A 23 8.87 -16.46 -17.20
N VAL A 24 7.55 -16.50 -17.05
CA VAL A 24 6.86 -16.15 -15.82
C VAL A 24 5.92 -17.22 -15.28
N ASN A 25 5.50 -18.15 -16.14
CA ASN A 25 4.55 -19.19 -15.76
C ASN A 25 5.11 -20.04 -14.61
N LYS A 26 4.29 -20.26 -13.59
CA LYS A 26 4.62 -21.01 -12.36
C LYS A 26 5.83 -20.44 -11.58
N GLN A 27 6.19 -19.15 -11.80
CA GLN A 27 7.26 -18.49 -11.08
C GLN A 27 6.71 -17.69 -9.90
N ILE A 28 7.42 -17.75 -8.77
CA ILE A 28 7.20 -16.84 -7.65
C ILE A 28 8.17 -15.67 -7.81
N ILE A 29 7.64 -14.46 -7.96
CA ILE A 29 8.41 -13.26 -8.24
C ILE A 29 8.03 -12.18 -7.23
N ASN A 30 8.99 -11.77 -6.42
CA ASN A 30 8.82 -10.59 -5.56
C ASN A 30 8.92 -9.34 -6.44
N ILE A 31 7.88 -8.51 -6.41
CA ILE A 31 7.81 -7.27 -7.18
C ILE A 31 8.16 -6.09 -6.27
N GLY A 32 9.08 -5.27 -6.72
CA GLY A 32 9.53 -4.08 -6.01
C GLY A 32 10.94 -3.65 -6.41
N TYR A 33 11.46 -2.68 -5.67
CA TYR A 33 12.76 -2.08 -5.90
C TYR A 33 13.63 -2.21 -4.66
N PRO A 34 14.94 -2.52 -4.78
CA PRO A 34 15.84 -2.75 -3.64
C PRO A 34 15.88 -1.59 -2.65
N GLU A 35 15.82 -0.36 -3.16
CA GLU A 35 15.80 0.90 -2.42
C GLU A 35 14.54 1.10 -1.58
N ASN A 36 13.47 0.38 -1.91
CA ASN A 36 12.19 0.48 -1.20
C ASN A 36 12.06 -0.50 -0.01
N ASN A 37 13.17 -1.05 0.46
CA ASN A 37 13.21 -1.78 1.72
C ASN A 37 13.47 -0.81 2.89
N PHE A 38 12.41 -0.21 3.42
CA PHE A 38 12.49 0.82 4.47
C PHE A 38 12.46 0.26 5.89
N GLN A 39 13.14 0.92 6.80
CA GLN A 39 12.85 0.83 8.23
C GLN A 39 11.65 1.74 8.56
N VAL A 40 10.91 1.40 9.60
CA VAL A 40 9.74 2.21 10.02
C VAL A 40 10.13 3.65 10.35
N ASN A 41 11.27 3.84 11.02
CA ASN A 41 11.78 5.17 11.37
C ASN A 41 12.14 6.03 10.15
N GLU A 42 12.58 5.42 9.04
CA GLU A 42 12.83 6.13 7.79
C GLU A 42 11.52 6.66 7.20
N LEU A 43 10.48 5.82 7.21
CA LEU A 43 9.14 6.23 6.76
C LEU A 43 8.57 7.36 7.62
N VAL A 44 8.74 7.29 8.94
CA VAL A 44 8.32 8.35 9.88
C VAL A 44 8.98 9.67 9.52
N LYS A 45 10.30 9.68 9.25
CA LYS A 45 11.03 10.89 8.85
C LYS A 45 10.49 11.48 7.54
N ILE A 46 10.27 10.63 6.52
CA ILE A 46 9.75 11.06 5.23
C ILE A 46 8.35 11.70 5.37
N VAL A 47 7.47 11.05 6.15
CA VAL A 47 6.12 11.58 6.40
C VAL A 47 6.20 12.90 7.18
N HIS A 48 7.02 12.97 8.23
CA HIS A 48 7.17 14.18 9.05
C HIS A 48 7.74 15.37 8.26
N GLN A 49 8.64 15.14 7.30
CA GLN A 49 9.11 16.19 6.38
C GLN A 49 7.98 16.82 5.55
N LYS A 50 6.95 16.05 5.22
CA LYS A 50 5.77 16.55 4.46
C LYS A 50 4.68 17.11 5.36
N LEU A 51 4.71 16.78 6.65
CA LEU A 51 3.75 17.19 7.67
C LEU A 51 4.48 17.60 8.96
N PRO A 52 5.26 18.72 8.94
CA PRO A 52 6.14 19.09 10.05
C PRO A 52 5.40 19.42 11.36
N ASP A 53 4.14 19.88 11.24
CA ASP A 53 3.32 20.23 12.41
C ASP A 53 2.72 19.00 13.13
N THR A 54 2.97 17.79 12.63
CA THR A 54 2.46 16.56 13.24
C THR A 54 3.36 16.10 14.38
N LYS A 55 2.75 15.62 15.48
CA LYS A 55 3.49 15.01 16.57
C LYS A 55 3.74 13.53 16.29
N ILE A 56 4.99 13.11 16.48
CA ILE A 56 5.36 11.70 16.42
C ILE A 56 5.16 11.11 17.82
N SER A 57 4.38 10.03 17.91
CA SER A 57 4.21 9.26 19.14
C SER A 57 4.57 7.79 18.89
N TYR A 58 5.29 7.21 19.84
CA TYR A 58 5.64 5.79 19.80
C TYR A 58 4.70 5.04 20.75
N THR A 59 3.86 4.16 20.16
CA THR A 59 2.93 3.33 20.93
C THR A 59 3.40 1.89 20.88
N GLY A 60 3.44 1.24 22.04
CA GLY A 60 3.80 -0.17 22.16
C GLY A 60 5.03 -0.41 23.03
N THR A 61 4.95 -1.43 23.84
CA THR A 61 5.99 -1.83 24.79
C THR A 61 7.03 -2.76 24.18
N GLN A 62 6.76 -3.32 23.02
CA GLN A 62 7.71 -4.19 22.31
C GLN A 62 7.84 -3.79 20.83
N PRO A 63 9.08 -3.57 20.36
CA PRO A 63 9.31 -3.38 18.93
C PRO A 63 8.90 -4.64 18.17
N ASP A 64 8.29 -4.46 16.99
CA ASP A 64 8.05 -5.58 16.08
C ASP A 64 9.41 -6.21 15.71
N SER A 65 9.70 -7.37 16.29
CA SER A 65 10.96 -8.09 16.13
C SER A 65 11.17 -8.62 14.70
N ARG A 66 10.14 -8.58 13.85
CA ARG A 66 10.23 -9.04 12.47
C ARG A 66 10.98 -8.02 11.63
N SER A 67 12.26 -8.26 11.42
CA SER A 67 13.09 -7.52 10.48
C SER A 67 13.39 -8.42 9.28
N TYR A 68 13.03 -7.98 8.09
CA TYR A 68 13.34 -8.69 6.85
C TYR A 68 13.57 -7.70 5.71
N LYS A 69 14.39 -8.13 4.78
CA LYS A 69 14.69 -7.41 3.54
C LYS A 69 14.32 -8.31 2.37
N VAL A 70 13.55 -7.79 1.43
CA VAL A 70 13.10 -8.57 0.27
C VAL A 70 14.07 -8.37 -0.88
N ASN A 71 14.39 -9.48 -1.56
CA ASN A 71 15.21 -9.48 -2.76
C ASN A 71 14.34 -9.42 -4.01
N PHE A 72 14.60 -8.46 -4.88
CA PHE A 72 13.87 -8.21 -6.12
C PHE A 72 14.66 -8.54 -7.38
N GLN A 73 15.81 -9.19 -7.26
CA GLN A 73 16.69 -9.47 -8.41
C GLN A 73 16.00 -10.27 -9.53
N ARG A 74 15.11 -11.20 -9.17
CA ARG A 74 14.37 -11.96 -10.18
C ARG A 74 13.46 -11.05 -11.01
N PHE A 75 12.74 -10.13 -10.38
CA PHE A 75 11.93 -9.14 -11.07
C PHE A 75 12.80 -8.27 -11.99
N GLN A 76 13.92 -7.74 -11.49
CA GLN A 76 14.83 -6.91 -12.27
C GLN A 76 15.41 -7.64 -13.48
N LYS A 77 15.71 -8.93 -13.36
CA LYS A 77 16.18 -9.75 -14.48
C LYS A 77 15.11 -10.02 -15.55
N ILE A 78 13.85 -10.19 -15.12
CA ILE A 78 12.74 -10.46 -16.04
C ILE A 78 12.30 -9.17 -16.75
N MET A 79 12.33 -8.05 -16.05
CA MET A 79 11.87 -6.73 -16.54
C MET A 79 12.92 -5.63 -16.31
N PRO A 80 14.10 -5.71 -16.95
CA PRO A 80 15.20 -4.77 -16.71
C PRO A 80 14.88 -3.34 -17.19
N HIS A 81 13.91 -3.18 -18.07
CA HIS A 81 13.47 -1.89 -18.60
C HIS A 81 12.45 -1.16 -17.75
N ILE A 82 11.84 -1.86 -16.79
CA ILE A 82 10.85 -1.24 -15.89
C ILE A 82 11.58 -0.45 -14.80
N LYS A 83 11.29 0.82 -14.74
CA LYS A 83 11.82 1.75 -13.74
C LYS A 83 10.73 2.16 -12.78
N GLN A 84 11.11 2.50 -11.56
CA GLN A 84 10.23 3.11 -10.59
C GLN A 84 9.86 4.53 -11.04
N GLU A 85 8.57 4.83 -11.12
CA GLU A 85 8.05 6.18 -11.41
C GLU A 85 7.62 6.90 -10.13
N TRP A 86 7.21 6.14 -9.12
CA TRP A 86 6.69 6.61 -7.85
C TRP A 86 7.56 6.15 -6.69
N ASP A 87 8.58 6.94 -6.36
CA ASP A 87 9.32 6.74 -5.12
C ASP A 87 8.46 7.06 -3.89
N ILE A 88 8.97 6.74 -2.70
CA ILE A 88 8.22 6.90 -1.46
C ILE A 88 7.92 8.37 -1.15
N GLU A 89 8.82 9.28 -1.48
CA GLU A 89 8.67 10.72 -1.21
C GLU A 89 7.58 11.33 -2.08
N LYS A 90 7.55 10.98 -3.35
CA LYS A 90 6.51 11.38 -4.32
C LYS A 90 5.15 10.78 -3.92
N SER A 91 5.13 9.50 -3.53
CA SER A 91 3.92 8.82 -3.09
C SER A 91 3.34 9.44 -1.82
N VAL A 92 4.19 9.76 -0.84
CA VAL A 92 3.75 10.44 0.40
C VAL A 92 3.25 11.86 0.10
N ALA A 93 3.93 12.62 -0.75
CA ALA A 93 3.50 13.96 -1.12
C ALA A 93 2.12 13.96 -1.81
N ASP A 94 1.92 13.02 -2.74
CA ASP A 94 0.63 12.86 -3.44
C ASP A 94 -0.49 12.42 -2.49
N LEU A 95 -0.21 11.48 -1.59
CA LEU A 95 -1.16 11.03 -0.56
C LEU A 95 -1.58 12.20 0.35
N VAL A 96 -0.63 12.99 0.85
CA VAL A 96 -0.92 14.16 1.69
C VAL A 96 -1.77 15.18 0.92
N SER A 97 -1.45 15.45 -0.35
CA SER A 97 -2.24 16.32 -1.20
C SER A 97 -3.67 15.81 -1.37
N GLY A 98 -3.83 14.51 -1.65
CA GLY A 98 -5.14 13.87 -1.80
C GLY A 98 -5.98 13.95 -0.53
N LEU A 99 -5.39 13.67 0.64
CA LEU A 99 -6.08 13.76 1.92
C LEU A 99 -6.53 15.20 2.23
N LYS A 100 -5.70 16.19 1.95
CA LYS A 100 -6.07 17.61 2.09
C LYS A 100 -7.23 18.00 1.17
N LYS A 101 -7.21 17.59 -0.10
CA LYS A 101 -8.28 17.86 -1.07
C LYS A 101 -9.63 17.26 -0.65
N THR A 102 -9.63 16.15 0.05
CA THR A 102 -10.84 15.49 0.54
C THR A 102 -11.27 15.96 1.91
N ASN A 103 -10.59 16.96 2.50
CA ASN A 103 -10.80 17.42 3.86
C ASN A 103 -10.80 16.27 4.89
N PHE A 104 -9.91 15.29 4.67
CA PHE A 104 -9.77 14.14 5.58
C PHE A 104 -9.40 14.60 6.98
N SER A 105 -10.20 14.22 7.97
CA SER A 105 -10.07 14.66 9.36
C SER A 105 -9.67 13.52 10.30
N SER A 106 -9.30 13.87 11.52
CA SER A 106 -9.10 12.89 12.60
C SER A 106 -10.37 12.09 12.90
N ASP A 107 -11.55 12.68 12.75
CA ASP A 107 -12.84 11.99 12.94
C ASP A 107 -13.06 10.92 11.89
N ASP A 108 -12.69 11.18 10.63
CA ASP A 108 -12.74 10.18 9.57
C ASP A 108 -11.84 8.99 9.90
N PHE A 109 -10.66 9.25 10.45
CA PHE A 109 -9.73 8.20 10.88
C PHE A 109 -10.27 7.43 12.10
N LEU A 110 -10.71 8.13 13.13
CA LEU A 110 -11.21 7.54 14.39
C LEU A 110 -12.53 6.77 14.18
N SER A 111 -13.43 7.28 13.34
CA SER A 111 -14.68 6.60 12.98
C SER A 111 -14.46 5.28 12.22
N LYS A 112 -13.22 5.02 11.79
CA LYS A 112 -12.85 3.85 11.00
C LYS A 112 -13.60 3.75 9.66
N ARG A 113 -14.12 4.87 9.15
CA ARG A 113 -14.86 4.95 7.89
C ARG A 113 -14.04 4.38 6.73
N TYR A 114 -12.73 4.63 6.74
CA TYR A 114 -11.80 4.15 5.72
C TYR A 114 -11.12 2.82 6.07
N ALA A 115 -11.48 2.21 7.23
CA ALA A 115 -11.00 0.89 7.60
C ALA A 115 -11.86 -0.19 6.92
N ARG A 116 -11.37 -0.73 5.81
CA ARG A 116 -12.09 -1.71 4.96
C ARG A 116 -12.77 -2.83 5.74
N LEU A 117 -12.07 -3.46 6.69
CA LEU A 117 -12.63 -4.55 7.48
C LEU A 117 -13.80 -4.09 8.37
N THR A 118 -13.70 -2.89 8.95
CA THR A 118 -14.75 -2.32 9.79
C THR A 118 -15.98 -1.95 8.94
N ALA A 119 -15.78 -1.36 7.77
CA ALA A 119 -16.86 -1.05 6.83
C ALA A 119 -17.56 -2.35 6.38
N LEU A 120 -16.82 -3.38 6.02
CA LEU A 120 -17.35 -4.69 5.64
C LEU A 120 -18.19 -5.33 6.76
N LYS A 121 -17.66 -5.35 7.99
CA LYS A 121 -18.40 -5.86 9.16
C LYS A 121 -19.69 -5.07 9.42
N LYS A 122 -19.67 -3.74 9.22
CA LYS A 122 -20.87 -2.89 9.32
C LYS A 122 -21.92 -3.32 8.28
N HIS A 123 -21.55 -3.48 7.02
CA HIS A 123 -22.48 -3.90 5.95
C HIS A 123 -23.06 -5.30 6.17
N LEU A 124 -22.28 -6.22 6.72
CA LEU A 124 -22.78 -7.55 7.13
C LEU A 124 -23.79 -7.43 8.28
N LYS A 125 -23.47 -6.63 9.32
CA LYS A 125 -24.34 -6.40 10.49
C LYS A 125 -25.66 -5.73 10.09
N THR A 126 -25.61 -4.74 9.21
CA THR A 126 -26.81 -4.05 8.70
C THR A 126 -27.56 -4.86 7.64
N LYS A 127 -27.07 -6.05 7.30
CA LYS A 127 -27.65 -6.90 6.27
C LYS A 127 -27.70 -6.27 4.86
N SER A 128 -26.93 -5.22 4.61
CA SER A 128 -26.75 -4.63 3.27
C SER A 128 -25.97 -5.59 2.35
N LEU A 129 -25.13 -6.44 2.95
CA LEU A 129 -24.47 -7.55 2.27
C LEU A 129 -25.03 -8.89 2.77
N THR A 130 -25.08 -9.86 1.88
CA THR A 130 -25.31 -11.27 2.25
C THR A 130 -24.07 -11.84 2.93
N LYS A 131 -24.20 -13.02 3.58
CA LYS A 131 -23.06 -13.77 4.14
C LYS A 131 -21.98 -14.13 3.10
N HIS A 132 -22.35 -14.17 1.82
CA HIS A 132 -21.45 -14.42 0.70
C HIS A 132 -20.90 -13.13 0.07
N LEU A 133 -21.04 -11.97 0.76
CA LEU A 133 -20.54 -10.64 0.37
C LEU A 133 -21.16 -10.07 -0.92
N TYR A 134 -22.36 -10.51 -1.30
CA TYR A 134 -23.13 -9.89 -2.37
C TYR A 134 -23.99 -8.76 -1.81
N TRP A 135 -24.06 -7.64 -2.51
CA TRP A 135 -24.99 -6.57 -2.20
C TRP A 135 -26.42 -7.10 -2.32
N LYS A 136 -27.23 -6.81 -1.31
CA LYS A 136 -28.67 -7.02 -1.45
C LYS A 136 -29.23 -5.94 -2.37
N ARG A 137 -29.97 -6.34 -3.38
CA ARG A 137 -30.76 -5.39 -4.16
C ARG A 137 -31.78 -4.75 -3.23
N ILE A 138 -31.72 -3.42 -3.11
CA ILE A 138 -32.77 -2.62 -2.51
C ILE A 138 -33.73 -2.37 -3.67
N PHE A 139 -34.83 -3.12 -3.71
CA PHE A 139 -35.95 -2.80 -4.59
C PHE A 139 -36.85 -1.85 -3.86
#